data_77a2e842a6cd063470c9a4e229fd0bdf
#
_entry.id   77a2e842a6cd063470c9a4e229fd0bdf
#
_cell.length_a   1.000
_cell.length_b   1.000
_cell.length_c   1.000
_cell.angle_alpha   90.00
_cell.angle_beta   90.00
_cell.angle_gamma   90.00
#
_symmetry.space_group_name_H-M   'P 1'
#
loop_
_entity.id
_entity.type
_entity.pdbx_description
1 polymer ?
#
loop_
_entity_poly.entity_id
_entity_poly.type
_entity_poly.pdbx_seq_one_letter_code
_entity_poly.pdbx_strand_id
1 'polypeptide(L)'
;YVNDLGIDGFRVDTAKHANEQAWSELYKEASFALESWKKRHPDQVLDSTPFYMVGEVYGYNISSGREFNYGYKSLINFELKSDALSDYETVFKKYSDLLQTKLKGKSVLNYLTSHDDMEPFDKERKSPYYDANILLLTPGASQIYYGDGTARSLTIEGADGDATLRSFMNWAALDSLPEKQKILHYWQKL
;
A
#
# COMPACT_ATOMS: atom_id res chain seq x y z
N TYR A 1 -11.68 -15.16 12.11
CA TYR A 1 -11.02 -15.11 10.78
C TYR A 1 -9.57 -15.57 10.88
N VAL A 2 -8.69 -14.91 11.68
CA VAL A 2 -7.28 -15.33 11.78
C VAL A 2 -7.18 -16.78 12.23
N ASN A 3 -7.88 -17.15 13.32
CA ASN A 3 -7.86 -18.50 13.89
C ASN A 3 -8.45 -19.57 12.95
N ASP A 4 -9.42 -19.21 12.13
CA ASP A 4 -10.18 -20.17 11.32
C ASP A 4 -9.69 -20.26 9.88
N LEU A 5 -9.22 -19.14 9.32
CA LEU A 5 -8.85 -19.01 7.90
C LEU A 5 -7.34 -18.76 7.69
N GLY A 6 -6.57 -18.56 8.76
CA GLY A 6 -5.13 -18.27 8.65
C GLY A 6 -4.80 -16.92 8.02
N ILE A 7 -5.71 -15.93 8.15
CA ILE A 7 -5.41 -14.58 7.68
C ILE A 7 -4.19 -14.04 8.43
N ASP A 8 -3.19 -13.59 7.71
CA ASP A 8 -1.86 -13.24 8.21
C ASP A 8 -1.65 -11.74 8.44
N GLY A 9 -2.64 -10.90 8.09
CA GLY A 9 -2.54 -9.46 8.32
C GLY A 9 -3.84 -8.69 8.14
N PHE A 10 -3.84 -7.44 8.63
CA PHE A 10 -4.93 -6.48 8.45
C PHE A 10 -4.43 -5.15 7.92
N ARG A 11 -5.14 -4.61 6.94
CA ARG A 11 -5.15 -3.17 6.68
C ARG A 11 -6.23 -2.55 7.56
N VAL A 12 -5.83 -1.62 8.40
CA VAL A 12 -6.72 -0.97 9.37
C VAL A 12 -7.05 0.42 8.86
N ASP A 13 -8.32 0.60 8.56
CA ASP A 13 -8.92 1.87 8.17
C ASP A 13 -8.97 2.84 9.35
N THR A 14 -8.76 4.13 9.09
CA THR A 14 -8.91 5.21 10.08
C THR A 14 -8.29 4.91 11.46
N ALA A 15 -7.10 4.30 11.48
CA ALA A 15 -6.46 3.80 12.72
C ALA A 15 -6.32 4.86 13.83
N LYS A 16 -6.17 6.13 13.47
CA LYS A 16 -6.06 7.25 14.44
C LYS A 16 -7.31 7.53 15.25
N HIS A 17 -8.47 7.02 14.84
CA HIS A 17 -9.76 7.31 15.49
C HIS A 17 -10.14 6.29 16.56
N ALA A 18 -9.36 5.23 16.76
CA ALA A 18 -9.58 4.27 17.82
C ALA A 18 -8.49 4.37 18.91
N ASN A 19 -8.81 3.81 20.07
CA ASN A 19 -7.89 3.77 21.18
C ASN A 19 -6.66 2.92 20.83
N GLU A 20 -5.48 3.46 21.07
CA GLU A 20 -4.21 2.82 20.73
C GLU A 20 -3.98 1.49 21.47
N GLN A 21 -4.48 1.41 22.72
CA GLN A 21 -4.39 0.18 23.50
C GLN A 21 -5.20 -0.96 22.85
N ALA A 22 -6.34 -0.65 22.23
CA ALA A 22 -7.13 -1.64 21.51
C ALA A 22 -6.35 -2.25 20.31
N TRP A 23 -5.53 -1.45 19.65
CA TRP A 23 -4.66 -1.97 18.58
C TRP A 23 -3.58 -2.92 19.09
N SER A 24 -2.98 -2.60 20.24
CA SER A 24 -2.01 -3.50 20.88
C SER A 24 -2.63 -4.84 21.25
N GLU A 25 -3.83 -4.82 21.78
CA GLU A 25 -4.57 -6.03 22.12
C GLU A 25 -4.98 -6.82 20.89
N LEU A 26 -5.52 -6.16 19.87
CA LEU A 26 -5.85 -6.79 18.59
C LEU A 26 -4.62 -7.46 17.96
N TYR A 27 -3.49 -6.76 17.91
CA TYR A 27 -2.24 -7.32 17.36
C TYR A 27 -1.78 -8.56 18.13
N LYS A 28 -1.84 -8.51 19.46
CA LYS A 28 -1.44 -9.63 20.33
C LYS A 28 -2.32 -10.85 20.11
N GLU A 29 -3.65 -10.65 20.13
CA GLU A 29 -4.61 -11.74 19.94
C GLU A 29 -4.54 -12.32 18.52
N ALA A 30 -4.42 -11.48 17.50
CA ALA A 30 -4.29 -11.92 16.12
C ALA A 30 -2.97 -12.67 15.88
N SER A 31 -1.87 -12.21 16.48
CA SER A 31 -0.57 -12.92 16.42
C SER A 31 -0.65 -14.30 17.03
N PHE A 32 -1.25 -14.42 18.22
CA PHE A 32 -1.45 -15.70 18.88
C PHE A 32 -2.35 -16.65 18.07
N ALA A 33 -3.43 -16.10 17.50
CA ALA A 33 -4.35 -16.86 16.65
C ALA A 33 -3.66 -17.38 15.38
N LEU A 34 -2.83 -16.56 14.71
CA LEU A 34 -2.07 -16.97 13.53
C LEU A 34 -1.04 -18.07 13.86
N GLU A 35 -0.29 -17.90 14.95
CA GLU A 35 0.65 -18.93 15.38
C GLU A 35 -0.05 -20.26 15.68
N SER A 36 -1.21 -20.20 16.33
CA SER A 36 -2.03 -21.36 16.63
C SER A 36 -2.57 -22.02 15.35
N TRP A 37 -2.98 -21.21 14.37
CA TRP A 37 -3.42 -21.71 13.07
C TRP A 37 -2.28 -22.39 12.32
N LYS A 38 -1.11 -21.77 12.22
CA LYS A 38 0.09 -22.32 11.58
C LYS A 38 0.50 -23.67 12.18
N LYS A 39 0.41 -23.82 13.51
CA LYS A 39 0.68 -25.10 14.17
C LYS A 39 -0.32 -26.21 13.82
N ARG A 40 -1.59 -25.84 13.60
CA ARG A 40 -2.64 -26.83 13.22
C ARG A 40 -2.65 -27.18 11.74
N HIS A 41 -2.09 -26.32 10.90
CA HIS A 41 -2.13 -26.47 9.44
C HIS A 41 -0.72 -26.37 8.81
N PRO A 42 0.25 -27.21 9.25
CA PRO A 42 1.64 -27.07 8.80
C PRO A 42 1.82 -27.19 7.29
N ASP A 43 0.96 -27.95 6.62
CA ASP A 43 1.00 -28.13 5.16
C ASP A 43 0.46 -26.93 4.36
N GLN A 44 -0.18 -25.97 5.03
CA GLN A 44 -0.71 -24.76 4.42
C GLN A 44 0.12 -23.51 4.73
N VAL A 45 1.15 -23.64 5.56
CA VAL A 45 2.04 -22.55 5.95
C VAL A 45 3.01 -22.27 4.82
N LEU A 46 2.95 -21.07 4.24
CA LEU A 46 3.87 -20.65 3.17
C LEU A 46 5.21 -20.17 3.73
N ASP A 47 5.20 -19.54 4.89
CA ASP A 47 6.39 -18.96 5.52
C ASP A 47 6.22 -18.78 7.04
N SER A 48 7.29 -18.30 7.69
CA SER A 48 7.32 -18.01 9.13
C SER A 48 6.97 -16.56 9.48
N THR A 49 6.48 -15.77 8.53
CA THR A 49 6.18 -14.35 8.71
C THR A 49 5.17 -14.16 9.84
N PRO A 50 5.44 -13.26 10.82
CA PRO A 50 4.50 -12.97 11.89
C PRO A 50 3.30 -12.18 11.39
N PHE A 51 2.25 -12.11 12.21
CA PHE A 51 1.06 -11.32 11.89
C PHE A 51 1.43 -9.87 11.53
N TYR A 52 0.82 -9.34 10.47
CA TYR A 52 1.16 -8.03 9.92
C TYR A 52 -0.01 -7.06 10.06
N MET A 53 0.24 -5.87 10.59
CA MET A 53 -0.72 -4.77 10.59
C MET A 53 -0.17 -3.55 9.87
N VAL A 54 -0.94 -3.02 8.92
CA VAL A 54 -0.70 -1.73 8.29
C VAL A 54 -1.86 -0.78 8.60
N GLY A 55 -1.53 0.43 9.05
CA GLY A 55 -2.52 1.43 9.48
C GLY A 55 -2.66 2.57 8.49
N GLU A 56 -3.90 3.00 8.29
CA GLU A 56 -4.19 4.27 7.67
C GLU A 56 -4.27 5.36 8.74
N VAL A 57 -3.30 6.29 8.68
CA VAL A 57 -3.18 7.42 9.62
C VAL A 57 -3.00 8.70 8.83
N TYR A 58 -4.08 9.22 8.27
CA TYR A 58 -4.02 10.45 7.46
C TYR A 58 -3.62 11.66 8.30
N GLY A 59 -2.71 12.49 7.76
CA GLY A 59 -2.27 13.74 8.39
C GLY A 59 -1.14 13.59 9.42
N TYR A 60 -0.46 12.44 9.48
CA TYR A 60 0.77 12.27 10.29
C TYR A 60 2.02 12.48 9.44
N ASN A 61 3.14 12.79 10.11
CA ASN A 61 4.46 12.73 9.49
C ASN A 61 4.96 11.29 9.55
N ILE A 62 5.41 10.73 8.42
CA ILE A 62 5.80 9.32 8.29
C ILE A 62 6.90 8.89 9.26
N SER A 63 7.77 9.82 9.66
CA SER A 63 8.86 9.54 10.61
C SER A 63 8.43 9.53 12.08
N SER A 64 7.18 9.88 12.40
CA SER A 64 6.68 10.10 13.76
C SER A 64 5.36 9.43 14.09
N GLY A 65 4.95 8.47 13.28
CA GLY A 65 3.69 7.71 13.53
C GLY A 65 3.76 6.98 14.87
N ARG A 66 2.98 7.43 15.84
CA ARG A 66 2.93 6.84 17.19
C ARG A 66 2.33 5.44 17.19
N GLU A 67 1.51 5.13 16.19
CA GLU A 67 0.85 3.84 15.96
C GLU A 67 1.85 2.69 15.83
N PHE A 68 3.07 2.97 15.41
CA PHE A 68 4.16 1.99 15.41
C PHE A 68 4.45 1.38 16.80
N ASN A 69 4.06 2.05 17.88
CA ASN A 69 4.21 1.53 19.24
C ASN A 69 3.07 0.58 19.65
N TYR A 70 2.03 0.47 18.84
CA TYR A 70 0.79 -0.26 19.16
C TYR A 70 0.51 -1.43 18.21
N GLY A 71 1.57 -2.10 17.74
CA GLY A 71 1.47 -3.31 16.94
C GLY A 71 1.56 -3.12 15.43
N TYR A 72 1.48 -1.89 14.93
CA TYR A 72 1.64 -1.63 13.51
C TYR A 72 3.08 -1.85 13.06
N LYS A 73 3.24 -2.59 11.97
CA LYS A 73 4.53 -2.82 11.32
C LYS A 73 4.77 -1.84 10.19
N SER A 74 3.69 -1.32 9.61
CA SER A 74 3.71 -0.34 8.54
C SER A 74 2.59 0.67 8.70
N LEU A 75 2.78 1.87 8.17
CA LEU A 75 1.73 2.88 7.99
C LEU A 75 1.70 3.31 6.52
N ILE A 76 0.51 3.68 6.04
CA ILE A 76 0.34 4.20 4.68
C ILE A 76 1.12 5.51 4.54
N ASN A 77 1.92 5.59 3.49
CA ASN A 77 2.79 6.72 3.21
C ASN A 77 2.08 7.78 2.36
N PHE A 78 1.44 8.75 2.99
CA PHE A 78 0.79 9.87 2.32
C PHE A 78 1.76 10.91 1.74
N GLU A 79 3.06 10.86 2.12
CA GLU A 79 4.07 11.82 1.64
C GLU A 79 4.60 11.46 0.25
N LEU A 80 4.57 10.18 -0.16
CA LEU A 80 5.22 9.75 -1.39
C LEU A 80 4.72 10.50 -2.63
N LYS A 81 3.45 10.86 -2.71
CA LYS A 81 2.91 11.59 -3.86
C LYS A 81 3.58 12.95 -4.07
N SER A 82 3.86 13.67 -2.99
CA SER A 82 4.59 14.94 -3.07
C SER A 82 6.07 14.74 -3.32
N ASP A 83 6.67 13.73 -2.68
CA ASP A 83 8.08 13.39 -2.86
C ASP A 83 8.38 12.92 -4.29
N ALA A 84 7.44 12.21 -4.91
CA ALA A 84 7.55 11.74 -6.29
C ALA A 84 7.64 12.85 -7.35
N LEU A 85 7.46 14.09 -6.97
CA LEU A 85 7.75 15.24 -7.83
C LEU A 85 9.24 15.59 -7.90
N SER A 86 10.04 14.99 -7.03
CA SER A 86 11.50 15.12 -7.02
C SER A 86 12.16 14.05 -7.91
N ASP A 87 13.50 14.14 -8.08
CA ASP A 87 14.25 13.09 -8.77
C ASP A 87 14.31 11.77 -7.98
N TYR A 88 14.55 10.68 -8.68
CA TYR A 88 14.60 9.33 -8.10
C TYR A 88 15.61 9.20 -6.95
N GLU A 89 16.81 9.77 -7.11
CA GLU A 89 17.87 9.64 -6.11
C GLU A 89 17.46 10.29 -4.79
N THR A 90 16.89 11.49 -4.86
CA THR A 90 16.36 12.21 -3.69
C THR A 90 15.31 11.37 -2.96
N VAL A 91 14.35 10.82 -3.70
CA VAL A 91 13.26 10.02 -3.12
C VAL A 91 13.81 8.72 -2.51
N PHE A 92 14.59 7.96 -3.27
CA PHE A 92 15.11 6.68 -2.82
C PHE A 92 16.04 6.83 -1.62
N LYS A 93 16.89 7.87 -1.62
CA LYS A 93 17.74 8.19 -0.48
C LYS A 93 16.92 8.55 0.77
N LYS A 94 15.91 9.42 0.64
CA LYS A 94 15.01 9.79 1.75
C LYS A 94 14.45 8.54 2.44
N TYR A 95 13.83 7.64 1.67
CA TYR A 95 13.17 6.46 2.23
C TYR A 95 14.17 5.39 2.69
N SER A 96 15.29 5.23 2.02
CA SER A 96 16.37 4.36 2.48
C SER A 96 16.92 4.81 3.84
N ASP A 97 17.26 6.08 3.98
CA ASP A 97 17.77 6.65 5.23
C ASP A 97 16.73 6.53 6.36
N LEU A 98 15.45 6.80 6.05
CA LEU A 98 14.36 6.72 7.01
C LEU A 98 14.20 5.29 7.57
N LEU A 99 14.17 4.30 6.69
CA LEU A 99 14.00 2.88 7.07
C LEU A 99 15.23 2.31 7.78
N GLN A 100 16.42 2.84 7.51
CA GLN A 100 17.65 2.42 8.20
C GLN A 100 17.82 3.09 9.57
N THR A 101 17.14 4.21 9.82
CA THR A 101 17.29 5.02 11.04
C THR A 101 16.01 5.06 11.87
N LYS A 102 15.16 6.07 11.67
CA LYS A 102 13.97 6.34 12.52
C LYS A 102 12.93 5.22 12.47
N LEU A 103 12.79 4.55 11.34
CA LEU A 103 11.87 3.43 11.15
C LEU A 103 12.57 2.08 11.09
N LYS A 104 13.75 1.96 11.71
CA LYS A 104 14.46 0.67 11.75
C LYS A 104 13.60 -0.43 12.33
N GLY A 105 13.41 -1.52 11.57
CA GLY A 105 12.53 -2.64 11.93
C GLY A 105 11.03 -2.39 11.72
N LYS A 106 10.68 -1.29 11.09
CA LYS A 106 9.36 -0.92 10.61
C LYS A 106 9.37 -0.79 9.09
N SER A 107 8.22 -0.54 8.49
CA SER A 107 8.08 -0.29 7.07
C SER A 107 7.10 0.86 6.83
N VAL A 108 6.99 1.26 5.58
CA VAL A 108 5.96 2.17 5.08
C VAL A 108 5.23 1.49 3.93
N LEU A 109 3.95 1.78 3.75
CA LEU A 109 3.19 1.31 2.59
C LEU A 109 3.06 2.47 1.60
N ASN A 110 3.92 2.47 0.60
CA ASN A 110 3.96 3.45 -0.47
C ASN A 110 2.75 3.30 -1.40
N TYR A 111 2.16 4.41 -1.82
CA TYR A 111 1.12 4.43 -2.85
C TYR A 111 1.16 5.74 -3.64
N LEU A 112 0.63 5.72 -4.86
CA LEU A 112 0.45 6.90 -5.72
C LEU A 112 -1.03 7.17 -5.98
N THR A 113 -1.85 6.15 -6.00
CA THR A 113 -3.29 6.19 -6.23
C THR A 113 -4.00 5.27 -5.25
N SER A 114 -5.22 5.63 -4.87
CA SER A 114 -6.07 4.82 -4.00
C SER A 114 -7.54 5.02 -4.33
N HIS A 115 -8.43 4.39 -3.58
CA HIS A 115 -9.88 4.45 -3.79
C HIS A 115 -10.55 5.70 -3.19
N ASP A 116 -9.85 6.46 -2.36
CA ASP A 116 -10.35 7.63 -1.63
C ASP A 116 -9.35 8.81 -1.60
N ASP A 117 -8.68 9.01 -2.70
CA ASP A 117 -7.71 10.08 -2.89
C ASP A 117 -8.11 10.97 -4.06
N MET A 118 -8.77 12.08 -3.77
CA MET A 118 -9.30 13.00 -4.79
C MET A 118 -8.22 13.62 -5.68
N GLU A 119 -6.96 13.65 -5.21
CA GLU A 119 -5.79 14.16 -5.94
C GLU A 119 -4.73 13.06 -6.11
N PRO A 120 -5.03 12.01 -6.88
CA PRO A 120 -4.07 10.93 -7.13
C PRO A 120 -2.90 11.45 -7.96
N PHE A 121 -1.74 10.83 -7.76
CA PHE A 121 -0.59 11.09 -8.61
C PHE A 121 -0.90 10.67 -10.06
N ASP A 122 -0.43 11.46 -11.04
CA ASP A 122 -0.68 11.24 -12.47
C ASP A 122 -2.15 10.89 -12.81
N LYS A 123 -3.07 11.71 -12.32
CA LYS A 123 -4.53 11.55 -12.54
C LYS A 123 -4.90 11.29 -14.00
N GLU A 124 -4.18 11.94 -14.92
CA GLU A 124 -4.36 11.85 -16.36
C GLU A 124 -3.61 10.68 -17.02
N ARG A 125 -2.91 9.87 -16.24
CA ARG A 125 -2.13 8.71 -16.74
C ARG A 125 -1.14 9.04 -17.85
N LYS A 126 -0.46 10.18 -17.72
CA LYS A 126 0.52 10.69 -18.71
C LYS A 126 1.89 10.04 -18.58
N SER A 127 2.22 9.52 -17.38
CA SER A 127 3.56 9.05 -17.04
C SER A 127 3.58 7.63 -16.43
N PRO A 128 2.85 6.63 -16.99
CA PRO A 128 2.64 5.33 -16.35
C PRO A 128 3.92 4.52 -16.12
N TYR A 129 4.98 4.79 -16.86
CA TYR A 129 6.31 4.17 -16.65
C TYR A 129 7.05 4.82 -15.49
N TYR A 130 6.93 6.13 -15.33
CA TYR A 130 7.47 6.84 -14.19
C TYR A 130 6.77 6.40 -12.90
N ASP A 131 5.43 6.30 -12.95
CA ASP A 131 4.62 5.82 -11.83
C ASP A 131 5.08 4.43 -11.36
N ALA A 132 5.32 3.51 -12.30
CA ALA A 132 5.83 2.18 -12.00
C ALA A 132 7.19 2.26 -11.27
N ASN A 133 8.14 3.00 -11.84
CA ASN A 133 9.48 3.11 -11.27
C ASN A 133 9.46 3.71 -9.87
N ILE A 134 8.77 4.85 -9.69
CA ILE A 134 8.78 5.55 -8.41
C ILE A 134 8.04 4.74 -7.33
N LEU A 135 6.94 4.05 -7.68
CA LEU A 135 6.20 3.25 -6.73
C LEU A 135 6.92 1.96 -6.35
N LEU A 136 7.39 1.21 -7.34
CA LEU A 136 7.89 -0.15 -7.11
C LEU A 136 9.35 -0.18 -6.66
N LEU A 137 10.14 0.85 -6.97
CA LEU A 137 11.56 0.91 -6.61
C LEU A 137 11.84 1.77 -5.36
N THR A 138 10.88 2.57 -4.89
CA THR A 138 11.03 3.31 -3.62
C THR A 138 11.08 2.34 -2.45
N PRO A 139 12.10 2.44 -1.56
CA PRO A 139 12.21 1.57 -0.39
C PRO A 139 10.95 1.58 0.48
N GLY A 140 10.47 0.40 0.84
CA GLY A 140 9.23 0.17 1.59
C GLY A 140 8.39 -0.91 0.94
N ALA A 141 7.16 -1.11 1.42
CA ALA A 141 6.15 -1.92 0.74
C ALA A 141 5.38 -1.07 -0.25
N SER A 142 4.89 -1.66 -1.34
CA SER A 142 4.14 -0.94 -2.38
C SER A 142 2.68 -1.38 -2.40
N GLN A 143 1.77 -0.41 -2.43
CA GLN A 143 0.35 -0.61 -2.69
C GLN A 143 0.04 -0.20 -4.13
N ILE A 144 -0.28 -1.16 -4.98
CA ILE A 144 -0.70 -0.93 -6.35
C ILE A 144 -2.23 -0.85 -6.34
N TYR A 145 -2.78 0.30 -6.77
CA TYR A 145 -4.22 0.43 -6.94
C TYR A 145 -4.66 -0.31 -8.21
N TYR A 146 -5.83 -0.96 -8.16
CA TYR A 146 -6.29 -1.73 -9.32
C TYR A 146 -6.37 -0.88 -10.59
N GLY A 147 -5.75 -1.37 -11.64
CA GLY A 147 -5.65 -0.69 -12.93
C GLY A 147 -4.49 0.30 -13.08
N ASP A 148 -3.62 0.49 -12.07
CA ASP A 148 -2.41 1.29 -12.24
C ASP A 148 -1.51 0.72 -13.35
N GLY A 149 -1.25 -0.59 -13.30
CA GLY A 149 -0.44 -1.26 -14.31
C GLY A 149 -1.04 -1.31 -15.73
N THR A 150 -2.29 -0.88 -15.91
CA THR A 150 -2.94 -0.77 -17.23
C THR A 150 -3.26 0.67 -17.60
N ALA A 151 -2.80 1.62 -16.79
CA ALA A 151 -3.15 3.03 -16.90
C ALA A 151 -4.67 3.23 -17.07
N ARG A 152 -5.46 2.58 -16.19
CA ARG A 152 -6.92 2.74 -16.12
C ARG A 152 -7.26 4.20 -15.80
N SER A 153 -8.30 4.74 -16.42
CA SER A 153 -8.78 6.09 -16.12
C SER A 153 -9.16 6.23 -14.64
N LEU A 154 -8.73 7.31 -14.04
CA LEU A 154 -9.14 7.75 -12.69
C LEU A 154 -10.25 8.78 -12.74
N THR A 155 -10.87 8.96 -13.89
CA THR A 155 -11.98 9.90 -14.10
C THR A 155 -13.18 9.16 -14.64
N ILE A 156 -14.34 9.37 -14.01
CA ILE A 156 -15.64 8.89 -14.46
C ILE A 156 -16.51 10.13 -14.68
N GLU A 157 -17.00 10.30 -15.90
CA GLU A 157 -17.90 11.40 -16.24
C GLU A 157 -19.18 11.35 -15.38
N GLY A 158 -19.53 12.47 -14.76
CA GLY A 158 -20.68 12.60 -13.89
C GLY A 158 -20.50 12.02 -12.47
N ALA A 159 -19.32 11.50 -12.12
CA ALA A 159 -19.03 11.10 -10.75
C ALA A 159 -18.42 12.25 -9.94
N ASP A 160 -18.83 12.37 -8.67
CA ASP A 160 -18.33 13.36 -7.73
C ASP A 160 -17.35 12.76 -6.73
N GLY A 161 -16.40 13.60 -6.27
CA GLY A 161 -15.44 13.22 -5.24
C GLY A 161 -14.58 12.02 -5.64
N ASP A 162 -14.29 11.16 -4.68
CA ASP A 162 -13.47 9.96 -4.87
C ASP A 162 -14.17 8.83 -5.64
N ALA A 163 -15.48 8.93 -5.86
CA ALA A 163 -16.22 7.97 -6.69
C ALA A 163 -15.63 7.86 -8.11
N THR A 164 -15.06 8.95 -8.64
CA THR A 164 -14.40 8.97 -9.94
C THR A 164 -13.22 7.98 -10.04
N LEU A 165 -12.59 7.63 -8.91
CA LEU A 165 -11.43 6.73 -8.84
C LEU A 165 -11.81 5.24 -8.99
N ARG A 166 -13.11 4.92 -8.92
CA ARG A 166 -13.63 3.55 -8.78
C ARG A 166 -14.26 3.01 -10.06
N SER A 167 -13.75 3.42 -11.24
CA SER A 167 -14.21 2.91 -12.53
C SER A 167 -13.95 1.40 -12.67
N PHE A 168 -14.70 0.75 -13.56
CA PHE A 168 -14.40 -0.64 -13.94
C PHE A 168 -13.00 -0.77 -14.54
N MET A 169 -12.45 -1.98 -14.46
CA MET A 169 -11.19 -2.29 -15.14
C MET A 169 -11.35 -2.13 -16.66
N ASN A 170 -10.30 -1.62 -17.29
CA ASN A 170 -10.24 -1.34 -18.72
C ASN A 170 -9.84 -2.57 -19.56
N TRP A 171 -10.49 -3.74 -19.31
CA TRP A 171 -10.17 -5.01 -19.97
C TRP A 171 -10.20 -4.90 -21.49
N ALA A 172 -11.25 -4.32 -22.06
CA ALA A 172 -11.38 -4.15 -23.51
C ALA A 172 -10.24 -3.32 -24.12
N ALA A 173 -9.79 -2.26 -23.42
CA ALA A 173 -8.64 -1.48 -23.85
C ALA A 173 -7.33 -2.28 -23.74
N LEU A 174 -7.19 -3.08 -22.70
CA LEU A 174 -6.02 -3.96 -22.54
C LEU A 174 -5.95 -5.01 -23.65
N ASP A 175 -7.08 -5.58 -24.06
CA ASP A 175 -7.15 -6.58 -25.11
C ASP A 175 -6.89 -6.01 -26.52
N SER A 176 -7.27 -4.75 -26.75
CA SER A 176 -7.28 -4.12 -28.08
C SER A 176 -6.16 -3.13 -28.35
N LEU A 177 -5.57 -2.52 -27.31
CA LEU A 177 -4.59 -1.45 -27.45
C LEU A 177 -3.17 -1.89 -27.06
N PRO A 178 -2.25 -2.01 -28.03
CA PRO A 178 -0.88 -2.47 -27.76
C PRO A 178 -0.11 -1.60 -26.75
N GLU A 179 -0.41 -0.30 -26.66
CA GLU A 179 0.22 0.56 -25.66
C GLU A 179 -0.19 0.18 -24.22
N LYS A 180 -1.42 -0.25 -23.98
CA LYS A 180 -1.88 -0.71 -22.66
C LYS A 180 -1.19 -2.03 -22.27
N GLN A 181 -1.01 -2.93 -23.23
CA GLN A 181 -0.25 -4.16 -23.03
C GLN A 181 1.23 -3.89 -22.72
N LYS A 182 1.84 -2.90 -23.40
CA LYS A 182 3.23 -2.48 -23.11
C LYS A 182 3.37 -1.92 -21.69
N ILE A 183 2.42 -1.08 -21.25
CA ILE A 183 2.42 -0.54 -19.88
C ILE A 183 2.33 -1.68 -18.88
N LEU A 184 1.35 -2.59 -19.02
CA LEU A 184 1.19 -3.73 -18.14
C LEU A 184 2.46 -4.59 -18.08
N HIS A 185 3.02 -4.89 -19.24
CA HIS A 185 4.23 -5.70 -19.32
C HIS A 185 5.45 -5.02 -18.64
N TYR A 186 5.52 -3.70 -18.71
CA TYR A 186 6.56 -2.94 -18.00
C TYR A 186 6.38 -3.06 -16.48
N TRP A 187 5.16 -2.83 -15.96
CA TRP A 187 4.85 -2.99 -14.55
C TRP A 187 5.15 -4.41 -14.01
N GLN A 188 4.89 -5.42 -14.83
CA GLN A 188 5.16 -6.82 -14.47
C GLN A 188 6.64 -7.21 -14.45
N LYS A 189 7.52 -6.40 -15.06
CA LYS A 189 8.96 -6.66 -15.09
C LYS A 189 9.73 -6.03 -13.94
N LEU A 190 9.13 -5.07 -13.24
CA LEU A 190 9.71 -4.42 -12.06
C LEU A 190 9.42 -5.23 -10.79
#